data_b24d38d1f3837437db524ad732d820bc
#
_entry.id   b24d38d1f3837437db524ad732d820bc
#
_cell.length_a   1.000
_cell.length_b   1.000
_cell.length_c   1.000
_cell.angle_alpha   90.00
_cell.angle_beta   90.00
_cell.angle_gamma   90.00
#
_symmetry.space_group_name_H-M   'P 1'
#
loop_
_entity.id
_entity.type
_entity.pdbx_description
1 polymer ?
#
loop_
_entity_poly.entity_id
_entity_poly.type
_entity_poly.pdbx_seq_one_letter_code
_entity_poly.pdbx_strand_id
1 'polypeptide(L)'
;MKVSNEWARLSQEQEAIITKHHDNFPVKVGAIARDFGIIVKRSTLKPGISGEIKETNGEVVVKINRHDTEERQRFTLAHELAHFLLHRDKIGDGIVDTMLFRSSLSNALEAEANRLAADIVMPFTLIEAVDFSENIRIEEKIEYLAKLSKLSIPAMEIRLGKKGF
;
A
#
# COMPACT_ATOMS: atom_id res chain seq x y z
N MET A 1 -4.03 13.32 13.84
CA MET A 1 -3.45 12.49 12.77
C MET A 1 -4.50 11.53 12.25
N LYS A 2 -4.74 11.54 10.95
CA LYS A 2 -5.76 10.66 10.33
C LYS A 2 -5.12 9.35 9.93
N VAL A 3 -5.41 8.30 10.64
CA VAL A 3 -4.99 6.94 10.31
C VAL A 3 -6.19 6.01 10.38
N SER A 4 -6.10 4.86 9.73
CA SER A 4 -7.16 3.85 9.76
C SER A 4 -7.20 3.14 11.11
N ASN A 5 -8.29 2.41 11.35
CA ASN A 5 -8.39 1.55 12.54
C ASN A 5 -7.35 0.43 12.50
N GLU A 6 -6.97 0.01 11.31
CA GLU A 6 -5.95 -1.02 11.09
C GLU A 6 -4.58 -0.56 11.58
N TRP A 7 -4.26 0.71 11.45
CA TRP A 7 -3.00 1.27 11.98
C TRP A 7 -2.87 1.05 13.49
N ALA A 8 -3.96 1.19 14.22
CA ALA A 8 -3.95 0.98 15.67
C ALA A 8 -3.67 -0.49 16.08
N ARG A 9 -3.78 -1.42 15.14
CA ARG A 9 -3.47 -2.84 15.37
C ARG A 9 -1.98 -3.14 15.27
N LEU A 10 -1.18 -2.21 14.78
CA LEU A 10 0.27 -2.38 14.68
C LEU A 10 0.92 -2.27 16.06
N SER A 11 2.00 -3.02 16.27
CA SER A 11 2.85 -2.82 17.44
C SER A 11 3.64 -1.52 17.30
N GLN A 12 4.15 -1.01 18.40
CA GLN A 12 5.02 0.19 18.37
C GLN A 12 6.25 -0.03 17.48
N GLU A 13 6.80 -1.23 17.51
CA GLU A 13 7.94 -1.59 16.68
C GLU A 13 7.59 -1.56 15.18
N GLN A 14 6.43 -2.13 14.83
CA GLN A 14 5.95 -2.11 13.44
C GLN A 14 5.70 -0.68 12.97
N GLU A 15 5.04 0.16 13.77
CA GLU A 15 4.84 1.57 13.46
C GLU A 15 6.17 2.28 13.23
N ALA A 16 7.15 2.06 14.10
CA ALA A 16 8.47 2.71 14.00
C ALA A 16 9.18 2.33 12.70
N ILE A 17 9.10 1.08 12.27
CA ILE A 17 9.69 0.62 11.01
C ILE A 17 9.06 1.37 9.82
N ILE A 18 7.75 1.54 9.83
CA ILE A 18 7.05 2.23 8.74
C ILE A 18 7.34 3.74 8.77
N THR A 19 7.17 4.37 9.93
CA THR A 19 7.27 5.83 10.04
C THR A 19 8.69 6.34 9.82
N LYS A 20 9.69 5.51 10.03
CA LYS A 20 11.08 5.82 9.69
C LYS A 20 11.24 6.24 8.21
N HIS A 21 10.36 5.72 7.32
CA HIS A 21 10.36 6.03 5.90
C HIS A 21 9.32 7.08 5.49
N HIS A 22 8.67 7.73 6.46
CA HIS A 22 7.68 8.79 6.24
C HIS A 22 8.33 10.20 6.30
N ASP A 23 9.53 10.34 5.79
CA ASP A 23 10.26 11.62 5.77
C ASP A 23 9.89 12.49 4.56
N ASN A 24 9.65 11.89 3.40
CA ASN A 24 9.22 12.60 2.20
C ASN A 24 8.59 11.64 1.18
N PHE A 25 7.85 12.21 0.21
CA PHE A 25 7.35 11.48 -0.94
C PHE A 25 8.43 11.32 -2.03
N PRO A 26 8.39 10.24 -2.82
CA PRO A 26 7.55 9.05 -2.64
C PRO A 26 8.04 8.18 -1.49
N VAL A 27 7.12 7.57 -0.76
CA VAL A 27 7.48 6.64 0.32
C VAL A 27 8.21 5.42 -0.26
N LYS A 28 9.32 5.03 0.35
CA LYS A 28 10.13 3.91 -0.12
C LYS A 28 9.55 2.57 0.36
N VAL A 29 8.50 2.10 -0.29
CA VAL A 29 7.77 0.89 0.11
C VAL A 29 8.66 -0.34 0.09
N GLY A 30 9.54 -0.44 -0.90
CA GLY A 30 10.49 -1.55 -0.99
C GLY A 30 11.45 -1.60 0.20
N ALA A 31 11.89 -0.43 0.67
CA ALA A 31 12.75 -0.35 1.86
C ALA A 31 12.00 -0.77 3.13
N ILE A 32 10.73 -0.39 3.25
CA ILE A 32 9.88 -0.82 4.37
C ILE A 32 9.74 -2.36 4.35
N ALA A 33 9.42 -2.94 3.22
CA ALA A 33 9.29 -4.40 3.08
C ALA A 33 10.59 -5.10 3.47
N ARG A 34 11.74 -4.58 3.02
CA ARG A 34 13.06 -5.12 3.36
C ARG A 34 13.31 -5.06 4.85
N ASP A 35 12.95 -3.97 5.52
CA ASP A 35 13.14 -3.81 6.96
C ASP A 35 12.28 -4.82 7.75
N PHE A 36 11.17 -5.31 7.19
CA PHE A 36 10.39 -6.41 7.74
C PHE A 36 10.92 -7.80 7.36
N GLY A 37 12.00 -7.88 6.61
CA GLY A 37 12.58 -9.14 6.17
C GLY A 37 11.84 -9.80 4.99
N ILE A 38 10.99 -9.06 4.30
CA ILE A 38 10.23 -9.56 3.16
C ILE A 38 11.10 -9.51 1.89
N ILE A 39 11.10 -10.61 1.15
CA ILE A 39 11.76 -10.67 -0.16
C ILE A 39 10.76 -10.21 -1.21
N VAL A 40 11.13 -9.18 -1.98
CA VAL A 40 10.28 -8.63 -3.04
C VAL A 40 10.89 -8.97 -4.40
N LYS A 41 10.07 -9.55 -5.28
CA LYS A 41 10.46 -9.91 -6.64
C LYS A 41 9.50 -9.32 -7.65
N ARG A 42 10.05 -8.69 -8.70
CA ARG A 42 9.26 -8.32 -9.87
C ARG A 42 9.25 -9.50 -10.82
N SER A 43 8.07 -9.95 -11.20
CA SER A 43 7.88 -11.17 -12.00
C SER A 43 6.80 -10.95 -13.05
N THR A 44 6.85 -11.76 -14.11
CA THR A 44 5.71 -11.84 -15.03
C THR A 44 4.68 -12.76 -14.41
N LEU A 45 3.56 -12.20 -14.00
CA LEU A 45 2.43 -12.95 -13.44
C LEU A 45 1.36 -13.12 -14.52
N LYS A 46 0.42 -14.02 -14.27
CA LYS A 46 -0.71 -14.23 -15.19
C LYS A 46 -1.47 -12.93 -15.40
N PRO A 47 -2.07 -12.73 -16.60
CA PRO A 47 -2.90 -11.56 -16.85
C PRO A 47 -3.96 -11.38 -15.76
N GLY A 48 -4.13 -10.14 -15.28
CA GLY A 48 -5.08 -9.80 -14.23
C GLY A 48 -4.56 -9.99 -12.80
N ILE A 49 -3.40 -10.60 -12.61
CA ILE A 49 -2.78 -10.75 -11.28
C ILE A 49 -1.76 -9.64 -11.08
N SER A 50 -1.96 -8.80 -10.05
CA SER A 50 -1.06 -7.71 -9.72
C SER A 50 0.05 -8.13 -8.78
N GLY A 51 -0.24 -9.02 -7.83
CA GLY A 51 0.75 -9.48 -6.87
C GLY A 51 0.33 -10.74 -6.14
N GLU A 52 1.26 -11.32 -5.44
CA GLU A 52 1.01 -12.44 -4.54
C GLU A 52 1.98 -12.39 -3.37
N ILE A 53 1.55 -12.92 -2.23
CA ILE A 53 2.39 -13.09 -1.06
C ILE A 53 2.32 -14.54 -0.58
N LYS A 54 3.48 -15.12 -0.28
CA LYS A 54 3.61 -16.49 0.24
C LYS A 54 4.57 -16.53 1.42
N GLU A 55 4.27 -17.41 2.36
CA GLU A 55 5.20 -17.71 3.46
C GLU A 55 5.54 -19.20 3.43
N THR A 56 6.82 -19.51 3.35
CA THR A 56 7.33 -20.89 3.32
C THR A 56 8.50 -20.99 4.28
N ASN A 57 8.38 -21.83 5.31
CA ASN A 57 9.45 -22.02 6.32
C ASN A 57 9.90 -20.70 6.96
N GLY A 58 8.96 -19.79 7.24
CA GLY A 58 9.25 -18.51 7.85
C GLY A 58 9.76 -17.45 6.88
N GLU A 59 10.01 -17.79 5.62
CA GLU A 59 10.42 -16.85 4.59
C GLU A 59 9.19 -16.31 3.86
N VAL A 60 9.05 -14.98 3.87
CA VAL A 60 7.94 -14.29 3.19
C VAL A 60 8.44 -13.70 1.88
N VAL A 61 7.79 -14.07 0.79
CA VAL A 61 8.10 -13.59 -0.56
C VAL A 61 6.88 -12.92 -1.16
N VAL A 62 7.06 -11.69 -1.63
CA VAL A 62 6.05 -10.94 -2.40
C VAL A 62 6.51 -10.87 -3.84
N LYS A 63 5.63 -11.27 -4.76
CA LYS A 63 5.84 -11.09 -6.20
C LYS A 63 4.91 -10.01 -6.71
N ILE A 64 5.46 -9.07 -7.47
CA ILE A 64 4.73 -7.96 -8.07
C ILE A 64 4.80 -8.10 -9.58
N ASN A 65 3.67 -7.92 -10.26
CA ASN A 65 3.63 -8.02 -11.71
C ASN A 65 4.40 -6.86 -12.35
N ARG A 66 5.50 -7.20 -13.02
CA ARG A 66 6.37 -6.21 -13.69
C ARG A 66 5.69 -5.47 -14.83
N HIS A 67 4.59 -6.00 -15.36
CA HIS A 67 3.87 -5.42 -16.49
C HIS A 67 2.81 -4.41 -16.05
N ASP A 68 2.54 -4.30 -14.75
CA ASP A 68 1.68 -3.24 -14.23
C ASP A 68 2.42 -1.89 -14.24
N THR A 69 1.66 -0.79 -14.21
CA THR A 69 2.25 0.55 -14.08
C THR A 69 3.06 0.65 -12.79
N GLU A 70 4.02 1.58 -12.74
CA GLU A 70 4.80 1.82 -11.52
C GLU A 70 3.89 2.15 -10.33
N GLU A 71 2.89 3.01 -10.54
CA GLU A 71 1.95 3.42 -9.51
C GLU A 71 1.20 2.21 -8.94
N ARG A 72 0.76 1.31 -9.81
CA ARG A 72 0.07 0.10 -9.38
C ARG A 72 1.00 -0.86 -8.66
N GLN A 73 2.23 -1.05 -9.16
CA GLN A 73 3.23 -1.89 -8.49
C GLN A 73 3.49 -1.38 -7.07
N ARG A 74 3.61 -0.09 -6.89
CA ARG A 74 3.86 0.52 -5.58
C ARG A 74 2.71 0.29 -4.61
N PHE A 75 1.46 0.52 -5.05
CA PHE A 75 0.29 0.28 -4.20
C PHE A 75 0.13 -1.22 -3.90
N THR A 76 0.35 -2.07 -4.89
CA THR A 76 0.29 -3.53 -4.71
C THR A 76 1.28 -3.99 -3.64
N LEU A 77 2.51 -3.50 -3.65
CA LEU A 77 3.50 -3.86 -2.62
C LEU A 77 3.03 -3.43 -1.23
N ALA A 78 2.47 -2.24 -1.10
CA ALA A 78 1.91 -1.77 0.16
C ALA A 78 0.74 -2.65 0.63
N HIS A 79 -0.11 -3.07 -0.30
CA HIS A 79 -1.24 -3.96 -0.04
C HIS A 79 -0.77 -5.33 0.47
N GLU A 80 0.24 -5.91 -0.17
CA GLU A 80 0.82 -7.19 0.27
C GLU A 80 1.50 -7.05 1.64
N LEU A 81 2.18 -5.94 1.87
CA LEU A 81 2.76 -5.62 3.17
C LEU A 81 1.67 -5.52 4.25
N ALA A 82 0.53 -4.94 3.92
CA ALA A 82 -0.61 -4.87 4.84
C ALA A 82 -1.14 -6.27 5.19
N HIS A 83 -1.23 -7.18 4.23
CA HIS A 83 -1.57 -8.58 4.51
C HIS A 83 -0.55 -9.22 5.46
N PHE A 84 0.73 -8.98 5.26
CA PHE A 84 1.78 -9.46 6.16
C PHE A 84 1.58 -8.96 7.59
N LEU A 85 1.21 -7.70 7.75
CA LEU A 85 1.04 -7.09 9.06
C LEU A 85 -0.27 -7.49 9.77
N LEU A 86 -1.36 -7.61 9.02
CA LEU A 86 -2.71 -7.83 9.56
C LEU A 86 -3.19 -9.28 9.48
N HIS A 87 -2.79 -9.99 8.44
CA HIS A 87 -3.39 -11.27 8.07
C HIS A 87 -2.34 -12.37 7.87
N ARG A 88 -1.25 -12.31 8.62
CA ARG A 88 -0.13 -13.24 8.45
C ARG A 88 -0.54 -14.70 8.59
N ASP A 89 -1.45 -14.98 9.49
CA ASP A 89 -1.99 -16.34 9.73
C ASP A 89 -2.78 -16.90 8.54
N LYS A 90 -3.17 -16.05 7.59
CA LYS A 90 -3.94 -16.42 6.41
C LYS A 90 -3.10 -16.52 5.13
N ILE A 91 -1.82 -16.17 5.20
CA ILE A 91 -0.95 -16.15 4.02
C ILE A 91 -0.69 -17.58 3.53
N GLY A 92 -0.24 -18.47 4.38
CA GLY A 92 0.01 -19.89 4.07
C GLY A 92 0.63 -20.11 2.70
N ASP A 93 -0.04 -20.91 1.87
CA ASP A 93 0.39 -21.23 0.51
C ASP A 93 0.28 -20.08 -0.49
N GLY A 94 -0.28 -18.97 -0.05
CA GLY A 94 -0.30 -17.74 -0.82
C GLY A 94 -1.65 -17.03 -0.87
N ILE A 95 -1.59 -15.73 -0.91
CA ILE A 95 -2.70 -14.83 -1.23
C ILE A 95 -2.37 -14.23 -2.59
N VAL A 96 -3.28 -14.37 -3.56
CA VAL A 96 -3.12 -13.86 -4.92
C VAL A 96 -4.09 -12.69 -5.11
N ASP A 97 -3.56 -11.53 -5.45
CA ASP A 97 -4.34 -10.33 -5.67
C ASP A 97 -4.49 -10.01 -7.15
N THR A 98 -5.72 -9.81 -7.56
CA THR A 98 -6.07 -9.46 -8.94
C THR A 98 -6.32 -7.97 -9.08
N MET A 99 -6.33 -7.47 -10.31
CA MET A 99 -6.70 -6.09 -10.61
C MET A 99 -8.12 -5.73 -10.14
N LEU A 100 -8.97 -6.73 -9.91
CA LEU A 100 -10.36 -6.54 -9.48
C LEU A 100 -10.54 -6.76 -7.98
N PHE A 101 -9.47 -6.77 -7.20
CA PHE A 101 -9.47 -6.98 -5.74
C PHE A 101 -10.09 -8.30 -5.31
N ARG A 102 -9.90 -9.35 -6.12
CA ARG A 102 -10.41 -10.69 -5.80
C ARG A 102 -9.25 -11.61 -5.43
N SER A 103 -8.97 -11.66 -4.15
CA SER A 103 -8.12 -12.71 -3.60
C SER A 103 -9.01 -13.85 -3.08
N SER A 104 -8.39 -14.87 -2.53
CA SER A 104 -9.08 -15.93 -1.79
C SER A 104 -9.62 -15.45 -0.44
N LEU A 105 -9.30 -14.23 -0.03
CA LEU A 105 -9.76 -13.63 1.22
C LEU A 105 -11.10 -12.93 1.03
N SER A 106 -11.81 -12.71 2.14
CA SER A 106 -13.07 -11.98 2.12
C SER A 106 -12.86 -10.52 1.71
N ASN A 107 -13.92 -9.91 1.18
CA ASN A 107 -13.90 -8.47 0.82
C ASN A 107 -13.56 -7.58 2.03
N ALA A 108 -13.97 -7.98 3.24
CA ALA A 108 -13.67 -7.24 4.45
C ALA A 108 -12.16 -7.21 4.74
N LEU A 109 -11.48 -8.35 4.60
CA LEU A 109 -10.04 -8.44 4.82
C LEU A 109 -9.26 -7.68 3.72
N GLU A 110 -9.74 -7.72 2.50
CA GLU A 110 -9.15 -6.94 1.40
C GLU A 110 -9.29 -5.43 1.65
N ALA A 111 -10.44 -5.00 2.16
CA ALA A 111 -10.65 -3.59 2.52
C ALA A 111 -9.73 -3.15 3.66
N GLU A 112 -9.52 -3.99 4.67
CA GLU A 112 -8.56 -3.73 5.74
C GLU A 112 -7.15 -3.52 5.18
N ALA A 113 -6.72 -4.42 4.29
CA ALA A 113 -5.41 -4.33 3.65
C ALA A 113 -5.27 -3.04 2.84
N ASN A 114 -6.30 -2.64 2.11
CA ASN A 114 -6.31 -1.40 1.34
C ASN A 114 -6.20 -0.17 2.25
N ARG A 115 -6.90 -0.14 3.37
CA ARG A 115 -6.84 1.00 4.31
C ARG A 115 -5.46 1.14 4.93
N LEU A 116 -4.86 0.03 5.37
CA LEU A 116 -3.50 0.07 5.91
C LEU A 116 -2.47 0.42 4.83
N ALA A 117 -2.61 -0.13 3.62
CA ALA A 117 -1.74 0.23 2.50
C ALA A 117 -1.76 1.73 2.24
N ALA A 118 -2.94 2.35 2.28
CA ALA A 118 -3.06 3.80 2.10
C ALA A 118 -2.31 4.57 3.20
N ASP A 119 -2.39 4.14 4.45
CA ASP A 119 -1.63 4.75 5.54
C ASP A 119 -0.12 4.62 5.33
N ILE A 120 0.33 3.51 4.75
CA ILE A 120 1.76 3.26 4.50
C ILE A 120 2.31 4.17 3.40
N VAL A 121 1.61 4.28 2.26
CA VAL A 121 2.14 4.96 1.06
C VAL A 121 1.63 6.37 0.86
N MET A 122 0.54 6.74 1.54
CA MET A 122 -0.07 8.08 1.46
C MET A 122 -0.33 8.63 2.87
N PRO A 123 0.71 8.71 3.74
CA PRO A 123 0.49 9.19 5.10
C PRO A 123 0.04 10.66 5.09
N PHE A 124 -0.97 10.97 5.89
CA PHE A 124 -1.47 12.35 5.98
C PHE A 124 -0.42 13.33 6.49
N THR A 125 0.55 12.86 7.26
CA THR A 125 1.68 13.71 7.68
C THR A 125 2.42 14.30 6.49
N LEU A 126 2.63 13.52 5.43
CA LEU A 126 3.27 14.00 4.21
C LEU A 126 2.32 14.80 3.32
N ILE A 127 1.05 14.38 3.25
CA ILE A 127 0.03 15.10 2.47
C ILE A 127 -0.17 16.50 3.04
N GLU A 128 -0.32 16.62 4.36
CA GLU A 128 -0.56 17.88 5.04
C GLU A 128 0.67 18.78 5.06
N ALA A 129 1.87 18.22 4.87
CA ALA A 129 3.10 19.00 4.77
C ALA A 129 3.25 19.72 3.43
N VAL A 130 2.47 19.36 2.41
CA VAL A 130 2.49 20.07 1.12
C VAL A 130 1.68 21.35 1.25
N ASP A 131 2.32 22.47 0.98
CA ASP A 131 1.69 23.78 1.05
C ASP A 131 1.00 24.11 -0.27
N PHE A 132 -0.32 24.23 -0.23
CA PHE A 132 -1.14 24.60 -1.38
C PHE A 132 -1.74 25.98 -1.17
N SER A 133 -1.95 26.71 -2.27
CA SER A 133 -2.68 27.98 -2.20
C SER A 133 -4.13 27.72 -1.72
N GLU A 134 -4.71 28.67 -1.00
CA GLU A 134 -6.07 28.56 -0.46
C GLU A 134 -7.14 28.29 -1.52
N ASN A 135 -6.88 28.72 -2.75
CA ASN A 135 -7.84 28.65 -3.86
C ASN A 135 -7.58 27.46 -4.81
N ILE A 136 -6.70 26.54 -4.45
CA ILE A 136 -6.44 25.39 -5.30
C ILE A 136 -7.67 24.48 -5.37
N ARG A 137 -8.01 24.02 -6.58
CA ARG A 137 -9.11 23.08 -6.77
C ARG A 137 -8.68 21.70 -6.28
N ILE A 138 -9.65 20.93 -5.77
CA ILE A 138 -9.38 19.57 -5.26
C ILE A 138 -8.78 18.67 -6.35
N GLU A 139 -9.20 18.82 -7.60
CA GLU A 139 -8.68 18.04 -8.72
C GLU A 139 -7.19 18.31 -8.94
N GLU A 140 -6.78 19.57 -8.87
CA GLU A 140 -5.37 19.96 -9.02
C GLU A 140 -4.52 19.43 -7.86
N LYS A 141 -5.07 19.48 -6.66
CA LYS A 141 -4.42 18.93 -5.46
C LYS A 141 -4.21 17.44 -5.59
N ILE A 142 -5.23 16.71 -6.05
CA ILE A 142 -5.17 15.26 -6.26
C ILE A 142 -4.09 14.92 -7.30
N GLU A 143 -4.09 15.61 -8.44
CA GLU A 143 -3.10 15.37 -9.50
C GLU A 143 -1.67 15.61 -9.01
N TYR A 144 -1.46 16.69 -8.29
CA TYR A 144 -0.14 17.03 -7.74
C TYR A 144 0.34 15.97 -6.74
N LEU A 145 -0.51 15.58 -5.79
CA LEU A 145 -0.17 14.60 -4.77
C LEU A 145 0.03 13.20 -5.37
N ALA A 146 -0.77 12.83 -6.36
CA ALA A 146 -0.61 11.54 -7.06
C ALA A 146 0.76 11.48 -7.73
N LYS A 147 1.15 12.53 -8.45
CA LYS A 147 2.44 12.61 -9.11
C LYS A 147 3.61 12.61 -8.11
N LEU A 148 3.48 13.40 -7.05
CA LEU A 148 4.51 13.52 -6.01
C LEU A 148 4.73 12.20 -5.28
N SER A 149 3.66 11.47 -4.98
CA SER A 149 3.70 10.19 -4.28
C SER A 149 4.00 8.99 -5.20
N LYS A 150 3.98 9.18 -6.51
CA LYS A 150 4.07 8.14 -7.54
C LYS A 150 2.97 7.07 -7.36
N LEU A 151 1.75 7.55 -7.14
CA LEU A 151 0.55 6.72 -7.01
C LEU A 151 -0.49 7.20 -8.01
N SER A 152 -1.53 6.39 -8.21
CA SER A 152 -2.56 6.71 -9.19
C SER A 152 -3.50 7.83 -8.70
N ILE A 153 -4.08 8.55 -9.65
CA ILE A 153 -5.11 9.55 -9.36
C ILE A 153 -6.30 8.91 -8.61
N PRO A 154 -6.85 7.75 -9.06
CA PRO A 154 -7.93 7.11 -8.31
C PRO A 154 -7.56 6.77 -6.86
N ALA A 155 -6.34 6.30 -6.60
CA ALA A 155 -5.90 6.02 -5.24
C ALA A 155 -5.88 7.28 -4.38
N MET A 156 -5.37 8.38 -4.92
CA MET A 156 -5.32 9.66 -4.21
C MET A 156 -6.71 10.27 -4.01
N GLU A 157 -7.62 10.11 -4.99
CA GLU A 157 -9.02 10.52 -4.84
C GLU A 157 -9.68 9.85 -3.64
N ILE A 158 -9.48 8.54 -3.51
CA ILE A 158 -10.00 7.77 -2.37
C ILE A 158 -9.37 8.27 -1.07
N ARG A 159 -8.06 8.46 -1.06
CA ARG A 159 -7.33 8.92 0.13
C ARG A 159 -7.84 10.26 0.66
N LEU A 160 -8.17 11.17 -0.24
CA LEU A 160 -8.66 12.50 0.12
C LEU A 160 -10.19 12.54 0.33
N GLY A 161 -10.87 11.39 0.26
CA GLY A 161 -12.30 11.30 0.54
C GLY A 161 -13.20 11.73 -0.60
N LYS A 162 -12.68 11.93 -1.81
CA LYS A 162 -13.51 12.29 -2.97
C LYS A 162 -14.35 11.12 -3.44
N LYS A 163 -13.84 9.89 -3.25
CA LYS A 163 -14.56 8.65 -3.52
C LYS A 163 -14.36 7.71 -2.34
N GLY A 164 -15.35 6.87 -2.04
CA GLY A 164 -15.22 5.84 -1.03
C GLY A 164 -14.38 4.65 -1.50
N PHE A 165 -13.93 3.89 -0.53
CA PHE A 165 -13.31 2.58 -0.81
C PHE A 165 -14.37 1.55 -1.19
#